data_aa5999f349ddf5eda93d47a1fc994468
#
_entry.id   aa5999f349ddf5eda93d47a1fc994468
#
_cell.length_a   1.000
_cell.length_b   1.000
_cell.length_c   1.000
_cell.angle_alpha   90.00
_cell.angle_beta   90.00
_cell.angle_gamma   90.00
#
_symmetry.space_group_name_H-M   'P 1'
#
loop_
_entity.id
_entity.type
_entity.pdbx_description
1 polymer ?
#
loop_
_entity_poly.entity_id
_entity_poly.type
_entity_poly.pdbx_seq_one_letter_code
_entity_poly.pdbx_strand_id
1 'polypeptide(L)'
;MLLQFTGAFSLETHPTCSYDWLTMTDGDGTTLMGKTCGTSLPNNITSATNVVEMEFRTDGGTSREGWSLSWRALVPGVSFPKK
;
A
#
# COMPACT_ATOMS: atom_id res chain seq x y z
N MET A 1 8.31 9.74 -2.37
CA MET A 1 7.98 9.17 -1.06
C MET A 1 8.15 7.67 -1.10
N LEU A 2 8.83 7.09 -0.14
CA LEU A 2 9.01 5.65 -0.04
C LEU A 2 7.92 5.07 0.85
N LEU A 3 7.26 4.03 0.35
CA LEU A 3 6.21 3.32 1.09
C LEU A 3 6.64 1.87 1.25
N GLN A 4 6.62 1.38 2.49
CA GLN A 4 7.04 0.02 2.81
C GLN A 4 5.95 -0.66 3.62
N PHE A 5 5.49 -1.80 3.13
CA PHE A 5 4.58 -2.62 3.91
C PHE A 5 5.37 -3.30 5.02
N THR A 6 4.82 -3.32 6.22
CA THR A 6 5.47 -3.85 7.41
C THR A 6 4.58 -4.89 8.07
N GLY A 7 5.20 -5.84 8.76
CA GLY A 7 4.46 -6.87 9.48
C GLY A 7 3.70 -7.79 8.54
N ALA A 8 2.51 -8.19 8.95
CA ALA A 8 1.69 -9.09 8.17
C ALA A 8 0.90 -8.34 7.10
N PHE A 9 0.69 -8.98 5.97
CA PHE A 9 -0.26 -8.53 4.95
C PHE A 9 -1.21 -9.69 4.71
N SER A 10 -2.48 -9.53 5.07
CA SER A 10 -3.43 -10.62 4.98
C SER A 10 -4.81 -10.06 4.63
N LEU A 11 -5.19 -10.24 3.40
CA LEU A 11 -6.53 -9.93 2.88
C LEU A 11 -7.12 -11.20 2.30
N GLU A 12 -8.44 -11.30 2.30
CA GLU A 12 -9.11 -12.49 1.80
C GLU A 12 -8.69 -12.77 0.35
N THR A 13 -8.22 -13.99 0.11
CA THR A 13 -7.70 -14.37 -1.21
C THR A 13 -8.85 -14.58 -2.19
N HIS A 14 -8.68 -14.03 -3.39
CA HIS A 14 -9.64 -14.20 -4.48
C HIS A 14 -8.88 -14.04 -5.80
N PRO A 15 -9.22 -14.82 -6.84
CA PRO A 15 -8.48 -14.75 -8.11
C PRO A 15 -8.45 -13.36 -8.76
N THR A 16 -9.46 -12.53 -8.52
CA THR A 16 -9.52 -11.17 -9.05
C THR A 16 -9.55 -10.11 -7.95
N CYS A 17 -9.24 -10.49 -6.70
CA CYS A 17 -9.29 -9.60 -5.54
C CYS A 17 -10.64 -8.89 -5.41
N SER A 18 -11.74 -9.62 -5.63
CA SER A 18 -13.07 -9.02 -5.62
C SER A 18 -13.69 -8.91 -4.22
N TYR A 19 -13.14 -9.64 -3.24
CA TYR A 19 -13.66 -9.61 -1.87
C TYR A 19 -13.02 -8.49 -1.06
N ASP A 20 -11.71 -8.58 -0.88
CA ASP A 20 -10.93 -7.56 -0.18
C ASP A 20 -9.85 -7.07 -1.14
N TRP A 21 -9.56 -5.79 -1.11
CA TRP A 21 -8.46 -5.30 -1.92
C TRP A 21 -7.95 -3.96 -1.42
N LEU A 22 -6.69 -3.69 -1.77
CA LEU A 22 -6.03 -2.43 -1.51
C LEU A 22 -5.46 -1.92 -2.82
N THR A 23 -5.68 -0.65 -3.11
CA THR A 23 -5.06 0.01 -4.26
C THR A 23 -4.29 1.23 -3.78
N MET A 24 -3.35 1.67 -4.60
CA MET A 24 -2.55 2.84 -4.33
C MET A 24 -2.37 3.67 -5.59
N THR A 25 -2.62 4.98 -5.48
CA THR A 25 -2.52 5.91 -6.60
C THR A 25 -1.67 7.09 -6.18
N ASP A 26 -0.72 7.48 -7.04
CA ASP A 26 0.11 8.66 -6.82
C ASP A 26 -0.74 9.93 -6.98
N GLY A 27 -0.28 11.01 -6.37
CA GLY A 27 -0.99 12.29 -6.45
C GLY A 27 -1.14 12.84 -7.86
N ASP A 28 -0.33 12.37 -8.81
CA ASP A 28 -0.47 12.76 -10.20
C ASP A 28 -1.41 11.84 -11.00
N GLY A 29 -2.08 10.91 -10.35
CA GLY A 29 -3.02 9.99 -10.98
C GLY A 29 -2.41 8.67 -11.46
N THR A 30 -1.10 8.51 -11.32
CA THR A 30 -0.44 7.26 -11.72
C THR A 30 -0.79 6.14 -10.75
N THR A 31 -1.13 4.97 -11.29
CA THR A 31 -1.38 3.79 -10.44
C THR A 31 -0.05 3.26 -9.92
N LEU A 32 0.11 3.26 -8.61
CA LEU A 32 1.29 2.71 -7.95
C LEU A 32 1.10 1.23 -7.65
N MET A 33 -0.10 0.83 -7.28
CA MET A 33 -0.43 -0.56 -7.00
C MET A 33 -1.90 -0.78 -7.35
N GLY A 34 -2.16 -1.71 -8.24
CA GLY A 34 -3.53 -2.13 -8.58
C GLY A 34 -4.15 -2.95 -7.45
N LYS A 35 -5.34 -3.49 -7.68
CA LYS A 35 -6.02 -4.31 -6.68
C LYS A 35 -5.11 -5.43 -6.20
N THR A 36 -4.86 -5.46 -4.91
CA THR A 36 -3.97 -6.42 -4.28
C THR A 36 -4.68 -7.08 -3.10
N CYS A 37 -4.63 -8.40 -3.04
CA CYS A 37 -5.19 -9.18 -1.94
C CYS A 37 -4.26 -10.37 -1.68
N GLY A 38 -4.67 -11.26 -0.78
CA GLY A 38 -3.90 -12.45 -0.45
C GLY A 38 -2.98 -12.20 0.74
N THR A 39 -1.95 -13.02 0.86
CA THR A 39 -1.10 -13.06 2.05
C THR A 39 0.37 -12.76 1.75
N SER A 40 0.71 -12.42 0.53
CA SER A 40 2.09 -12.06 0.17
C SER A 40 2.33 -10.58 0.42
N LEU A 41 3.39 -10.26 1.14
CA LEU A 41 3.74 -8.88 1.43
C LEU A 41 4.13 -8.17 0.13
N PRO A 42 3.47 -7.06 -0.23
CA PRO A 42 3.84 -6.33 -1.44
C PRO A 42 5.22 -5.71 -1.35
N ASN A 43 5.83 -5.48 -2.51
CA ASN A 43 7.12 -4.82 -2.59
C ASN A 43 7.03 -3.35 -2.15
N ASN A 44 8.18 -2.78 -1.83
CA ASN A 44 8.25 -1.36 -1.57
C ASN A 44 7.84 -0.56 -2.80
N ILE A 45 7.25 0.61 -2.55
CA ILE A 45 6.75 1.48 -3.61
C ILE A 45 7.35 2.87 -3.42
N THR A 46 7.77 3.49 -4.51
CA THR A 46 8.24 4.87 -4.50
C THR A 46 7.28 5.72 -5.31
N SER A 47 6.72 6.75 -4.69
CA SER A 47 5.84 7.69 -5.39
C SER A 47 6.66 8.84 -5.98
N ALA A 48 6.13 9.45 -7.04
CA ALA A 48 6.74 10.63 -7.64
C ALA A 48 6.36 11.91 -6.91
N THR A 49 5.23 11.90 -6.21
CA THR A 49 4.74 13.07 -5.47
C THR A 49 4.73 12.78 -3.99
N ASN A 50 4.40 13.78 -3.18
CA ASN A 50 4.26 13.62 -1.74
C ASN A 50 2.82 13.32 -1.30
N VAL A 51 1.97 12.97 -2.25
CA VAL A 51 0.57 12.61 -1.99
C VAL A 51 0.32 11.22 -2.57
N VAL A 52 -0.22 10.33 -1.76
CA VAL A 52 -0.60 9.00 -2.20
C VAL A 52 -2.01 8.73 -1.68
N GLU A 53 -2.89 8.31 -2.59
CA GLU A 53 -4.22 7.89 -2.22
C GLU A 53 -4.26 6.37 -2.13
N MET A 54 -4.84 5.87 -1.06
CA MET A 54 -5.04 4.43 -0.88
C MET A 54 -6.52 4.15 -0.76
N GLU A 55 -6.97 3.09 -1.42
CA GLU A 55 -8.33 2.63 -1.26
C GLU A 55 -8.30 1.21 -0.73
N PHE A 56 -8.85 1.01 0.46
CA PHE A 56 -8.94 -0.29 1.10
C PHE A 56 -10.39 -0.69 1.20
N ARG A 57 -10.70 -1.87 0.69
CA ARG A 57 -12.06 -2.37 0.68
C ARG A 57 -12.12 -3.79 1.23
N THR A 58 -13.12 -4.05 2.07
CA THR A 58 -13.41 -5.39 2.55
C THR A 58 -14.87 -5.70 2.25
N ASP A 59 -15.18 -6.98 2.07
CA ASP A 59 -16.57 -7.40 1.86
C ASP A 59 -17.30 -7.67 3.18
N GLY A 60 -16.59 -7.58 4.31
CA GLY A 60 -17.18 -7.83 5.62
C GLY A 60 -17.41 -9.29 5.94
N GLY A 61 -17.05 -10.21 5.05
CA GLY A 61 -17.34 -11.63 5.21
C GLY A 61 -16.36 -12.35 6.10
N THR A 62 -15.08 -12.34 5.73
CA THR A 62 -14.03 -13.07 6.42
C THR A 62 -13.02 -12.09 6.99
N SER A 63 -12.78 -12.16 8.30
CA SER A 63 -11.78 -11.31 8.94
C SER A 63 -10.38 -11.82 8.66
N ARG A 64 -9.45 -10.89 8.41
CA ARG A 64 -8.03 -11.15 8.24
C ARG A 64 -7.24 -10.11 9.02
N GLU A 65 -5.93 -10.29 9.10
CA GLU A 65 -5.08 -9.36 9.85
C GLU A 65 -5.02 -7.97 9.23
N GLY A 66 -5.31 -7.84 7.93
CA GLY A 66 -5.20 -6.57 7.26
C GLY A 66 -3.77 -6.28 6.84
N TRP A 67 -3.37 -5.01 6.97
CA TRP A 67 -2.06 -4.59 6.49
C TRP A 67 -1.54 -3.40 7.31
N SER A 68 -0.24 -3.19 7.23
CA SER A 68 0.43 -2.05 7.84
C SER A 68 1.43 -1.48 6.86
N LEU A 69 1.63 -0.17 6.92
CA LEU A 69 2.50 0.53 6.00
C LEU A 69 3.26 1.61 6.76
N SER A 70 4.55 1.75 6.48
CA SER A 70 5.31 2.92 6.89
C SER A 70 5.71 3.71 5.65
N TRP A 71 5.91 5.02 5.82
CA TRP A 71 6.28 5.87 4.70
C TRP A 71 7.25 6.94 5.16
N ARG A 72 8.03 7.45 4.22
CA ARG A 72 8.92 8.58 4.49
C ARG A 72 9.14 9.37 3.21
N ALA A 73 9.37 10.68 3.37
CA ALA A 73 9.69 11.52 2.25
C ALA A 73 11.10 11.24 1.76
N LEU A 74 11.28 11.28 0.44
CA LEU A 74 12.57 11.17 -0.20
C LEU A 74 12.83 12.47 -0.95
N VAL A 75 13.89 13.20 -0.55
CA VAL A 75 14.28 14.45 -1.21
C VAL A 75 15.72 14.30 -1.65
N PRO A 76 15.99 14.29 -2.96
CA PRO A 76 17.35 14.11 -3.46
C PRO A 76 18.31 15.15 -2.88
N GLY A 77 19.45 14.71 -2.42
CA GLY A 77 20.49 15.57 -1.89
C GLY A 77 20.22 16.15 -0.51
N VAL A 78 19.13 15.74 0.15
CA VAL A 78 18.79 16.23 1.48
C VAL A 78 18.62 15.04 2.41
N SER A 79 19.21 15.14 3.59
CA SER A 79 19.01 14.16 4.67
C SER A 79 18.05 14.72 5.69
N PHE A 80 17.14 13.88 6.14
CA PHE A 80 16.19 14.24 7.17
C PHE A 80 16.61 13.67 8.51
N PRO A 81 16.39 14.40 9.60
CA PRO A 81 16.64 13.85 10.93
C PRO A 81 15.78 12.60 11.16
N LYS A 82 16.34 11.66 11.87
CA LYS A 82 15.58 10.49 12.31
C LYS A 82 14.65 10.89 13.44
N LYS A 83 13.49 10.37 13.39
CA LYS A 83 12.51 10.57 14.46
C LYS A 83 12.40 9.33 15.31
#